data_8adeceb8c3460bc626119d275746cfe6
#
_entry.id   8adeceb8c3460bc626119d275746cfe6
#
_cell.length_a   1.000
_cell.length_b   1.000
_cell.length_c   1.000
_cell.angle_alpha   90.00
_cell.angle_beta   90.00
_cell.angle_gamma   90.00
#
_symmetry.space_group_name_H-M   'P 1'
#
loop_
_entity.id
_entity.type
_entity.pdbx_description
1 polymer ?
#
loop_
_entity_poly.entity_id
_entity_poly.type
_entity_poly.pdbx_seq_one_letter_code
_entity_poly.pdbx_strand_id
1 'polypeptide(L)'
;RYEEGAIFIAFDEAKTIADAELVLSLFANAKGQASPFTADMANSLQLEWPAALVRTSSYLTHPVFNTNHSEHEMLRYIKKLESKDLSLVHSMISLGSCTMKLNATAEMIPVTWPEFGQLHPFCPQDQAAGYYEMFQNLRNWLTEITGFADTSLQPNSGAQGEYAGLMVIRAYHLNRGEAHRNIALIPTSAHGTNPASAVMAGMKVVLVNCDDKGNIDVEDLKARAEEHAGQLSCLMVTY
;
A
#
# COMPACT_ATOMS: atom_id res chain seq x y z
N ARG A 1 -5.00 -24.95 4.56
CA ARG A 1 -5.89 -25.27 3.45
C ARG A 1 -6.00 -26.78 3.29
N TYR A 2 -7.20 -27.28 3.07
CA TYR A 2 -7.45 -28.70 2.81
C TYR A 2 -7.92 -28.87 1.37
N GLU A 3 -7.19 -29.64 0.57
CA GLU A 3 -7.50 -29.91 -0.83
C GLU A 3 -7.08 -31.33 -1.20
N GLU A 4 -7.91 -32.02 -1.96
CA GLU A 4 -7.61 -33.35 -2.54
C GLU A 4 -7.10 -34.39 -1.53
N GLY A 5 -7.57 -34.32 -0.29
CA GLY A 5 -7.14 -35.24 0.78
C GLY A 5 -5.80 -34.85 1.43
N ALA A 6 -5.23 -33.70 1.11
CA ALA A 6 -4.01 -33.17 1.71
C ALA A 6 -4.27 -31.88 2.51
N ILE A 7 -3.47 -31.66 3.54
CA ILE A 7 -3.44 -30.44 4.35
C ILE A 7 -2.21 -29.65 3.96
N PHE A 8 -2.44 -28.43 3.46
CA PHE A 8 -1.37 -27.47 3.14
C PHE A 8 -1.23 -26.47 4.26
N ILE A 9 0.00 -26.31 4.75
CA ILE A 9 0.35 -25.37 5.81
C ILE A 9 1.49 -24.52 5.28
N ALA A 10 1.31 -23.19 5.27
CA ALA A 10 2.33 -22.23 4.91
C ALA A 10 2.92 -21.61 6.18
N PHE A 11 4.23 -21.45 6.20
CA PHE A 11 4.95 -20.69 7.20
C PHE A 11 5.55 -19.47 6.51
N ASP A 12 5.40 -18.33 7.14
CA ASP A 12 6.04 -17.09 6.75
C ASP A 12 7.15 -16.72 7.75
N GLU A 13 7.84 -15.61 7.50
CA GLU A 13 8.93 -15.11 8.33
C GLU A 13 8.50 -14.66 9.73
N ALA A 14 7.21 -14.50 9.98
CA ALA A 14 6.66 -14.16 11.31
C ALA A 14 6.47 -15.40 12.19
N LYS A 15 6.66 -16.62 11.66
CA LYS A 15 6.49 -17.87 12.42
C LYS A 15 7.77 -18.28 13.11
N THR A 16 7.60 -18.91 14.27
CA THR A 16 8.67 -19.34 15.15
C THR A 16 8.80 -20.86 15.19
N ILE A 17 9.87 -21.36 15.81
CA ILE A 17 10.02 -22.79 16.08
C ILE A 17 8.85 -23.33 16.92
N ALA A 18 8.32 -22.54 17.86
CA ALA A 18 7.18 -22.93 18.68
C ALA A 18 5.90 -23.15 17.85
N ASP A 19 5.69 -22.36 16.78
CA ASP A 19 4.57 -22.57 15.86
C ASP A 19 4.71 -23.89 15.09
N ALA A 20 5.92 -24.23 14.66
CA ALA A 20 6.21 -25.51 14.02
C ALA A 20 6.00 -26.69 14.99
N GLU A 21 6.46 -26.56 16.23
CA GLU A 21 6.24 -27.55 17.29
C GLU A 21 4.75 -27.77 17.56
N LEU A 22 3.97 -26.72 17.66
CA LEU A 22 2.52 -26.78 17.83
C LEU A 22 1.86 -27.57 16.70
N VAL A 23 2.18 -27.25 15.45
CA VAL A 23 1.62 -27.94 14.28
C VAL A 23 1.98 -29.42 14.31
N LEU A 24 3.26 -29.77 14.55
CA LEU A 24 3.71 -31.16 14.62
C LEU A 24 3.05 -31.92 15.77
N SER A 25 2.86 -31.28 16.93
CA SER A 25 2.16 -31.88 18.07
C SER A 25 0.71 -32.20 17.75
N LEU A 26 0.00 -31.34 17.01
CA LEU A 26 -1.38 -31.58 16.57
C LEU A 26 -1.47 -32.84 15.70
N PHE A 27 -0.56 -32.99 14.73
CA PHE A 27 -0.55 -34.19 13.87
C PHE A 27 -0.15 -35.46 14.63
N ALA A 28 0.81 -35.38 15.57
CA ALA A 28 1.20 -36.49 16.40
C ALA A 28 0.02 -36.93 17.32
N ASN A 29 -0.62 -36.00 17.96
CA ASN A 29 -1.78 -36.27 18.81
C ASN A 29 -2.93 -36.90 18.03
N ALA A 30 -3.22 -36.43 16.82
CA ALA A 30 -4.23 -37.02 15.95
C ALA A 30 -3.92 -38.49 15.58
N LYS A 31 -2.65 -38.90 15.64
CA LYS A 31 -2.23 -40.30 15.46
C LYS A 31 -2.03 -41.08 16.78
N GLY A 32 -2.34 -40.48 17.93
CA GLY A 32 -2.12 -41.06 19.24
C GLY A 32 -0.62 -41.25 19.58
N GLN A 33 0.26 -40.42 19.03
CA GLN A 33 1.69 -40.42 19.23
C GLN A 33 2.18 -39.16 19.94
N ALA A 34 3.26 -39.23 20.68
CA ALA A 34 3.95 -38.05 21.17
C ALA A 34 4.68 -37.35 20.01
N SER A 35 4.73 -36.02 20.05
CA SER A 35 5.51 -35.27 19.05
C SER A 35 7.00 -35.58 19.21
N PRO A 36 7.68 -36.03 18.16
CA PRO A 36 9.12 -36.28 18.22
C PRO A 36 9.94 -34.98 18.08
N PHE A 37 9.30 -33.87 17.81
CA PHE A 37 9.98 -32.61 17.52
C PHE A 37 10.47 -31.95 18.82
N THR A 38 11.72 -31.51 18.80
CA THR A 38 12.32 -30.67 19.83
C THR A 38 13.02 -29.45 19.18
N ALA A 39 13.18 -28.37 19.94
CA ALA A 39 13.94 -27.21 19.49
C ALA A 39 15.39 -27.57 19.09
N ASP A 40 15.99 -28.53 19.78
CA ASP A 40 17.34 -29.01 19.45
C ASP A 40 17.40 -29.72 18.10
N MET A 41 16.36 -30.45 17.73
CA MET A 41 16.26 -31.05 16.40
C MET A 41 16.18 -29.99 15.33
N ALA A 42 15.38 -28.94 15.55
CA ALA A 42 15.29 -27.81 14.60
C ALA A 42 16.64 -27.12 14.39
N ASN A 43 17.39 -26.91 15.48
CA ASN A 43 18.70 -26.28 15.42
C ASN A 43 19.77 -27.17 14.78
N SER A 44 19.56 -28.50 14.78
CA SER A 44 20.48 -29.48 14.18
C SER A 44 20.23 -29.73 12.68
N LEU A 45 19.12 -29.25 12.14
CA LEU A 45 18.79 -29.42 10.72
C LEU A 45 19.79 -28.70 9.82
N GLN A 46 20.45 -29.47 8.96
CA GLN A 46 21.28 -28.94 7.87
C GLN A 46 20.36 -28.72 6.66
N LEU A 47 20.15 -27.46 6.28
CA LEU A 47 19.40 -27.14 5.08
C LEU A 47 20.31 -27.23 3.85
N GLU A 48 20.10 -28.25 3.03
CA GLU A 48 20.77 -28.34 1.74
C GLU A 48 20.00 -27.57 0.69
N TRP A 49 20.55 -26.45 0.29
CA TRP A 49 19.99 -25.68 -0.82
C TRP A 49 20.52 -26.19 -2.16
N PRO A 50 19.70 -26.27 -3.20
CA PRO A 50 20.19 -26.53 -4.54
C PRO A 50 21.30 -25.52 -4.91
N ALA A 51 22.41 -26.00 -5.46
CA ALA A 51 23.58 -25.17 -5.75
C ALA A 51 23.25 -23.94 -6.61
N ALA A 52 22.24 -24.04 -7.48
CA ALA A 52 21.77 -22.94 -8.30
C ALA A 52 21.08 -21.81 -7.50
N LEU A 53 20.63 -22.07 -6.28
CA LEU A 53 19.98 -21.11 -5.38
C LEU A 53 20.93 -20.53 -4.34
N VAL A 54 22.13 -21.10 -4.23
CA VAL A 54 23.15 -20.60 -3.30
C VAL A 54 23.83 -19.38 -3.88
N ARG A 55 23.84 -18.30 -3.11
CA ARG A 55 24.56 -17.08 -3.50
C ARG A 55 26.07 -17.33 -3.52
N THR A 56 26.69 -17.06 -4.65
CA THR A 56 28.15 -17.15 -4.81
C THR A 56 28.83 -15.77 -4.89
N SER A 57 28.06 -14.70 -5.10
CA SER A 57 28.57 -13.33 -5.16
C SER A 57 28.60 -12.68 -3.77
N SER A 58 29.58 -11.79 -3.54
CA SER A 58 29.59 -10.92 -2.38
C SER A 58 28.43 -9.94 -2.40
N TYR A 59 27.95 -9.52 -1.22
CA TYR A 59 26.86 -8.54 -1.07
C TYR A 59 27.12 -7.65 0.15
N LEU A 60 26.44 -6.49 0.18
CA LEU A 60 26.57 -5.51 1.26
C LEU A 60 28.03 -5.15 1.58
N THR A 61 28.86 -5.02 0.55
CA THR A 61 30.30 -4.77 0.69
C THR A 61 30.64 -3.32 1.04
N HIS A 62 29.67 -2.37 0.90
CA HIS A 62 29.91 -0.99 1.28
C HIS A 62 30.14 -0.87 2.78
N PRO A 63 31.13 -0.05 3.24
CA PRO A 63 31.48 0.07 4.66
C PRO A 63 30.31 0.41 5.58
N VAL A 64 29.31 1.13 5.12
CA VAL A 64 28.13 1.49 5.91
C VAL A 64 27.41 0.28 6.52
N PHE A 65 27.43 -0.85 5.86
CA PHE A 65 26.82 -2.09 6.35
C PHE A 65 27.69 -2.83 7.37
N ASN A 66 28.92 -2.34 7.60
CA ASN A 66 29.92 -3.03 8.40
C ASN A 66 30.55 -2.14 9.48
N THR A 67 29.99 -0.97 9.75
CA THR A 67 30.60 0.02 10.66
C THR A 67 29.69 0.53 11.77
N ASN A 68 28.38 0.29 11.71
CA ASN A 68 27.41 0.79 12.67
C ASN A 68 26.77 -0.39 13.44
N HIS A 69 27.53 -1.01 14.33
CA HIS A 69 27.15 -2.26 15.00
C HIS A 69 26.45 -2.07 16.34
N SER A 70 26.52 -0.88 16.95
CA SER A 70 25.82 -0.59 18.19
C SER A 70 24.59 0.29 17.96
N GLU A 71 23.64 0.25 18.90
CA GLU A 71 22.46 1.12 18.89
C GLU A 71 22.85 2.59 18.79
N HIS A 72 23.84 3.03 19.57
CA HIS A 72 24.30 4.41 19.59
C HIS A 72 24.96 4.83 18.27
N GLU A 73 25.73 3.97 17.65
CA GLU A 73 26.32 4.25 16.33
C GLU A 73 25.25 4.35 15.26
N MET A 74 24.25 3.47 15.28
CA MET A 74 23.13 3.52 14.36
C MET A 74 22.31 4.81 14.55
N LEU A 75 21.98 5.20 15.78
CA LEU A 75 21.27 6.44 16.06
C LEU A 75 22.04 7.68 15.56
N ARG A 76 23.34 7.72 15.79
CA ARG A 76 24.20 8.82 15.30
C ARG A 76 24.26 8.82 13.78
N TYR A 77 24.31 7.66 13.16
CA TYR A 77 24.32 7.53 11.70
C TYR A 77 23.00 8.02 11.10
N ILE A 78 21.86 7.59 11.64
CA ILE A 78 20.53 8.05 11.23
C ILE A 78 20.43 9.57 11.36
N LYS A 79 20.84 10.13 12.51
CA LYS A 79 20.82 11.58 12.74
C LYS A 79 21.73 12.35 11.79
N LYS A 80 22.89 11.79 11.46
CA LYS A 80 23.81 12.36 10.45
C LYS A 80 23.17 12.40 9.06
N LEU A 81 22.38 11.40 8.69
CA LEU A 81 21.66 11.39 7.41
C LEU A 81 20.49 12.39 7.45
N GLU A 82 19.70 12.37 8.50
CA GLU A 82 18.58 13.30 8.70
C GLU A 82 19.01 14.77 8.60
N SER A 83 20.17 15.10 9.20
CA SER A 83 20.69 16.47 9.23
C SER A 83 21.18 17.01 7.87
N LYS A 84 21.21 16.18 6.84
CA LYS A 84 21.58 16.61 5.46
C LYS A 84 20.43 17.23 4.70
N ASP A 85 19.22 17.12 5.17
CA ASP A 85 18.01 17.62 4.56
C ASP A 85 17.09 18.28 5.59
N LEU A 86 15.98 18.81 5.11
CA LEU A 86 14.97 19.44 5.96
C LEU A 86 14.34 18.43 6.91
N SER A 87 14.22 18.80 8.17
CA SER A 87 13.52 18.02 9.19
C SER A 87 12.31 18.80 9.69
N LEU A 88 11.20 18.12 9.93
CA LEU A 88 9.99 18.69 10.53
C LEU A 88 10.22 19.24 11.96
N VAL A 89 11.32 18.85 12.60
CA VAL A 89 11.74 19.39 13.90
C VAL A 89 12.24 20.83 13.78
N HIS A 90 12.76 21.21 12.61
CA HIS A 90 13.42 22.51 12.38
C HIS A 90 12.72 23.39 11.36
N SER A 91 11.85 22.85 10.54
CA SER A 91 11.29 23.55 9.40
C SER A 91 9.80 23.26 9.21
N MET A 92 9.12 24.24 8.63
CA MET A 92 7.78 24.05 8.09
C MET A 92 7.91 23.62 6.63
N ILE A 93 7.42 22.43 6.31
CA ILE A 93 7.38 21.93 4.94
C ILE A 93 5.99 22.27 4.38
N SER A 94 5.94 23.23 3.45
CA SER A 94 4.71 23.67 2.83
C SER A 94 4.10 22.66 1.88
N LEU A 95 4.92 21.84 1.26
CA LEU A 95 4.51 20.75 0.38
C LEU A 95 4.66 19.41 1.08
N GLY A 96 3.54 18.84 1.43
CA GLY A 96 3.58 17.57 2.10
C GLY A 96 3.41 16.42 1.16
N SER A 97 4.47 15.85 0.70
CA SER A 97 4.47 14.50 0.17
C SER A 97 3.70 13.55 1.10
N CYS A 98 2.38 13.51 0.99
CA CYS A 98 1.51 12.69 1.83
C CYS A 98 1.69 12.88 3.35
N THR A 99 2.38 13.86 3.78
CA THR A 99 2.63 14.41 5.13
C THR A 99 2.41 13.49 6.34
N MET A 100 2.64 12.23 6.19
CA MET A 100 2.57 11.25 7.29
C MET A 100 3.58 11.53 8.42
N LYS A 101 4.38 12.57 8.25
CA LYS A 101 5.48 12.94 9.17
C LYS A 101 5.01 13.48 10.50
N LEU A 102 3.76 13.93 10.60
CA LEU A 102 3.22 14.55 11.80
C LEU A 102 2.33 13.64 12.64
N ASN A 103 2.31 12.35 12.35
CA ASN A 103 1.61 11.40 13.20
C ASN A 103 2.26 11.32 14.58
N ALA A 104 1.46 11.44 15.62
CA ALA A 104 1.92 11.24 16.98
C ALA A 104 2.38 9.78 17.18
N THR A 105 3.44 9.59 17.96
CA THR A 105 3.94 8.24 18.30
C THR A 105 2.82 7.37 18.89
N ALA A 106 1.96 7.95 19.73
CA ALA A 106 0.83 7.24 20.34
C ALA A 106 -0.20 6.74 19.31
N GLU A 107 -0.36 7.43 18.19
CA GLU A 107 -1.23 7.01 17.09
C GLU A 107 -0.62 5.86 16.29
N MET A 108 0.72 5.77 16.27
CA MET A 108 1.45 4.72 15.53
C MET A 108 1.65 3.44 16.36
N ILE A 109 1.62 3.52 17.69
CA ILE A 109 1.85 2.36 18.57
C ILE A 109 0.94 1.17 18.23
N PRO A 110 -0.38 1.33 18.00
CA PRO A 110 -1.27 0.21 17.71
C PRO A 110 -0.85 -0.63 16.48
N VAL A 111 -0.17 0.00 15.50
CA VAL A 111 0.31 -0.71 14.30
C VAL A 111 1.33 -1.81 14.65
N THR A 112 2.02 -1.66 15.79
CA THR A 112 3.03 -2.62 16.27
C THR A 112 2.43 -3.76 17.09
N TRP A 113 1.16 -3.69 17.46
CA TRP A 113 0.52 -4.75 18.23
C TRP A 113 0.33 -6.01 17.38
N PRO A 114 0.61 -7.21 17.93
CA PRO A 114 0.47 -8.46 17.18
C PRO A 114 -0.92 -8.66 16.56
N GLU A 115 -1.96 -8.23 17.26
CA GLU A 115 -3.35 -8.32 16.83
C GLU A 115 -3.62 -7.56 15.52
N PHE A 116 -2.82 -6.51 15.25
CA PHE A 116 -2.88 -5.76 13.99
C PHE A 116 -1.78 -6.15 12.99
N GLY A 117 -0.55 -6.35 13.49
CA GLY A 117 0.62 -6.55 12.62
C GLY A 117 0.84 -7.97 12.14
N GLN A 118 0.29 -8.99 12.82
CA GLN A 118 0.58 -10.40 12.51
C GLN A 118 -0.54 -11.14 11.77
N LEU A 119 -1.62 -10.47 11.42
CA LEU A 119 -2.69 -11.07 10.64
C LEU A 119 -2.32 -11.05 9.16
N HIS A 120 -2.37 -12.23 8.51
CA HIS A 120 -2.08 -12.32 7.09
C HIS A 120 -3.15 -11.57 6.25
N PRO A 121 -2.77 -10.80 5.22
CA PRO A 121 -3.71 -10.02 4.39
C PRO A 121 -4.81 -10.86 3.73
N PHE A 122 -4.56 -12.12 3.44
CA PHE A 122 -5.51 -13.06 2.86
C PHE A 122 -6.09 -14.05 3.89
N CYS A 123 -6.09 -13.66 5.17
CA CYS A 123 -6.79 -14.41 6.20
C CYS A 123 -8.28 -14.55 5.83
N PRO A 124 -8.90 -15.72 6.03
CA PRO A 124 -10.34 -15.89 5.83
C PRO A 124 -11.15 -14.84 6.61
N GLN A 125 -12.21 -14.34 6.00
CA GLN A 125 -12.98 -13.22 6.54
C GLN A 125 -13.57 -13.50 7.92
N ASP A 126 -14.03 -14.72 8.14
CA ASP A 126 -14.59 -15.18 9.43
C ASP A 126 -13.52 -15.22 10.54
N GLN A 127 -12.24 -15.31 10.20
CA GLN A 127 -11.11 -15.26 11.13
C GLN A 127 -10.57 -13.84 11.34
N ALA A 128 -11.08 -12.85 10.63
CA ALA A 128 -10.69 -11.45 10.66
C ALA A 128 -11.86 -10.50 10.95
N ALA A 129 -12.88 -10.95 11.67
CA ALA A 129 -14.13 -10.22 11.89
C ALA A 129 -13.90 -8.80 12.44
N GLY A 130 -12.99 -8.62 13.41
CA GLY A 130 -12.66 -7.31 13.97
C GLY A 130 -12.09 -6.33 12.95
N TYR A 131 -11.25 -6.79 12.01
CA TYR A 131 -10.77 -5.97 10.92
C TYR A 131 -11.89 -5.53 9.98
N TYR A 132 -12.81 -6.43 9.65
CA TYR A 132 -13.94 -6.09 8.78
C TYR A 132 -14.91 -5.12 9.44
N GLU A 133 -15.13 -5.23 10.74
CA GLU A 133 -15.91 -4.25 11.50
C GLU A 133 -15.23 -2.87 11.49
N MET A 134 -13.93 -2.81 11.73
CA MET A 134 -13.14 -1.58 11.66
C MET A 134 -13.22 -0.95 10.26
N PHE A 135 -13.07 -1.73 9.19
CA PHE A 135 -13.17 -1.24 7.82
C PHE A 135 -14.57 -0.70 7.52
N GLN A 136 -15.61 -1.39 7.96
CA GLN A 136 -16.99 -0.94 7.74
C GLN A 136 -17.27 0.36 8.47
N ASN A 137 -16.83 0.49 9.72
CA ASN A 137 -16.99 1.71 10.49
C ASN A 137 -16.27 2.88 9.83
N LEU A 138 -15.03 2.69 9.40
CA LEU A 138 -14.26 3.73 8.72
C LEU A 138 -14.89 4.13 7.37
N ARG A 139 -15.36 3.17 6.58
CA ARG A 139 -16.07 3.45 5.32
C ARG A 139 -17.33 4.29 5.57
N ASN A 140 -18.13 3.93 6.58
CA ASN A 140 -19.35 4.65 6.93
C ASN A 140 -19.03 6.11 7.33
N TRP A 141 -18.03 6.31 8.18
CA TRP A 141 -17.62 7.66 8.61
C TRP A 141 -17.11 8.48 7.44
N LEU A 142 -16.25 7.94 6.59
CA LEU A 142 -15.73 8.65 5.42
C LEU A 142 -16.83 8.96 4.42
N THR A 143 -17.76 8.05 4.20
CA THR A 143 -18.92 8.26 3.31
C THR A 143 -19.82 9.38 3.83
N GLU A 144 -20.09 9.42 5.12
CA GLU A 144 -20.89 10.49 5.74
C GLU A 144 -20.18 11.85 5.70
N ILE A 145 -18.87 11.89 6.02
CA ILE A 145 -18.07 13.12 6.00
C ILE A 145 -18.00 13.73 4.60
N THR A 146 -17.86 12.90 3.58
CA THR A 146 -17.66 13.35 2.19
C THR A 146 -18.95 13.53 1.41
N GLY A 147 -20.05 12.90 1.85
CA GLY A 147 -21.33 12.89 1.14
C GLY A 147 -21.35 12.01 -0.11
N PHE A 148 -20.34 11.17 -0.33
CA PHE A 148 -20.32 10.20 -1.41
C PHE A 148 -21.20 8.99 -1.11
N ALA A 149 -21.53 8.22 -2.14
CA ALA A 149 -22.35 7.01 -1.99
C ALA A 149 -21.61 5.86 -1.28
N ASP A 150 -20.30 5.80 -1.44
CA ASP A 150 -19.43 4.79 -0.80
C ASP A 150 -17.97 5.23 -0.84
N THR A 151 -17.11 4.53 -0.06
CA THR A 151 -15.68 4.77 0.06
C THR A 151 -14.91 3.47 -0.06
N SER A 152 -13.83 3.45 -0.84
CA SER A 152 -12.90 2.32 -0.92
C SER A 152 -11.66 2.59 -0.07
N LEU A 153 -11.26 1.60 0.73
CA LEU A 153 -10.04 1.61 1.52
C LEU A 153 -8.87 0.87 0.83
N GLN A 154 -9.04 0.46 -0.44
CA GLN A 154 -8.03 -0.31 -1.19
C GLN A 154 -6.78 0.51 -1.56
N PRO A 155 -6.88 1.79 -1.98
CA PRO A 155 -5.72 2.57 -2.37
C PRO A 155 -4.75 2.77 -1.21
N ASN A 156 -3.45 2.56 -1.46
CA ASN A 156 -2.38 2.72 -0.48
C ASN A 156 -1.68 4.09 -0.52
N SER A 157 -2.04 4.93 -1.49
CA SER A 157 -1.47 6.27 -1.67
C SER A 157 -2.44 7.19 -2.40
N GLY A 158 -2.16 8.50 -2.40
CA GLY A 158 -2.93 9.48 -3.16
C GLY A 158 -3.01 9.15 -4.65
N ALA A 159 -1.87 8.82 -5.27
CA ALA A 159 -1.82 8.43 -6.68
C ALA A 159 -2.64 7.17 -7.00
N GLN A 160 -2.67 6.20 -6.09
CA GLN A 160 -3.54 5.03 -6.25
C GLN A 160 -5.02 5.38 -6.08
N GLY A 161 -5.35 6.33 -5.22
CA GLY A 161 -6.71 6.88 -5.09
C GLY A 161 -7.17 7.58 -6.36
N GLU A 162 -6.31 8.40 -6.97
CA GLU A 162 -6.55 9.01 -8.28
C GLU A 162 -6.84 7.95 -9.35
N TYR A 163 -5.96 6.97 -9.46
CA TYR A 163 -6.09 5.90 -10.42
C TYR A 163 -7.37 5.08 -10.19
N ALA A 164 -7.68 4.71 -8.95
CA ALA A 164 -8.88 3.97 -8.60
C ALA A 164 -10.15 4.75 -9.00
N GLY A 165 -10.21 6.05 -8.70
CA GLY A 165 -11.32 6.92 -9.10
C GLY A 165 -11.49 6.98 -10.62
N LEU A 166 -10.41 7.14 -11.37
CA LEU A 166 -10.43 7.15 -12.83
C LEU A 166 -10.86 5.81 -13.42
N MET A 167 -10.44 4.69 -12.81
CA MET A 167 -10.90 3.35 -13.21
C MET A 167 -12.39 3.14 -12.97
N VAL A 168 -12.93 3.67 -11.87
CA VAL A 168 -14.39 3.65 -11.59
C VAL A 168 -15.15 4.44 -12.66
N ILE A 169 -14.69 5.65 -12.98
CA ILE A 169 -15.28 6.48 -14.05
C ILE A 169 -15.20 5.76 -15.40
N ARG A 170 -14.06 5.14 -15.69
CA ARG A 170 -13.89 4.38 -16.93
C ARG A 170 -14.85 3.19 -17.00
N ALA A 171 -14.96 2.43 -15.91
CA ALA A 171 -15.89 1.30 -15.81
C ALA A 171 -17.36 1.75 -15.96
N TYR A 172 -17.72 2.89 -15.39
CA TYR A 172 -19.05 3.49 -15.53
C TYR A 172 -19.41 3.71 -17.00
N HIS A 173 -18.53 4.34 -17.77
CA HIS A 173 -18.78 4.56 -19.20
C HIS A 173 -18.80 3.27 -20.01
N LEU A 174 -17.89 2.34 -19.72
CA LEU A 174 -17.87 1.02 -20.40
C LEU A 174 -19.17 0.23 -20.17
N ASN A 175 -19.67 0.20 -18.94
CA ASN A 175 -20.91 -0.51 -18.60
C ASN A 175 -22.16 0.09 -19.27
N ARG A 176 -22.08 1.35 -19.70
CA ARG A 176 -23.16 2.03 -20.44
C ARG A 176 -23.02 1.90 -21.96
N GLY A 177 -22.02 1.18 -22.46
CA GLY A 177 -21.71 1.10 -23.88
C GLY A 177 -21.05 2.37 -24.44
N GLU A 178 -20.56 3.26 -23.59
CA GLU A 178 -19.98 4.55 -23.95
C GLU A 178 -18.44 4.51 -23.94
N ALA A 179 -17.85 3.45 -24.48
CA ALA A 179 -16.39 3.27 -24.50
C ALA A 179 -15.62 4.42 -25.17
N HIS A 180 -16.29 5.16 -26.05
CA HIS A 180 -15.74 6.36 -26.71
C HIS A 180 -15.55 7.55 -25.77
N ARG A 181 -16.21 7.59 -24.61
CA ARG A 181 -16.00 8.59 -23.58
C ARG A 181 -14.73 8.28 -22.80
N ASN A 182 -13.61 8.81 -23.26
CA ASN A 182 -12.30 8.54 -22.70
C ASN A 182 -11.40 9.79 -22.57
N ILE A 183 -11.97 10.98 -22.68
CA ILE A 183 -11.22 12.23 -22.48
C ILE A 183 -11.34 12.70 -21.04
N ALA A 184 -10.20 12.95 -20.41
CA ALA A 184 -10.09 13.62 -19.12
C ALA A 184 -9.56 15.04 -19.31
N LEU A 185 -10.31 16.04 -18.87
CA LEU A 185 -9.84 17.43 -18.82
C LEU A 185 -9.01 17.61 -17.54
N ILE A 186 -7.81 18.14 -17.67
CA ILE A 186 -6.88 18.35 -16.55
C ILE A 186 -6.25 19.74 -16.67
N PRO A 187 -6.30 20.57 -15.61
CA PRO A 187 -5.64 21.88 -15.62
C PRO A 187 -4.13 21.77 -15.74
N THR A 188 -3.50 22.73 -16.40
CA THR A 188 -2.03 22.77 -16.56
C THR A 188 -1.29 22.95 -15.23
N SER A 189 -1.96 23.46 -14.20
CA SER A 189 -1.43 23.58 -12.83
C SER A 189 -1.47 22.27 -12.04
N ALA A 190 -2.09 21.21 -12.58
CA ALA A 190 -2.24 19.96 -11.86
C ALA A 190 -0.89 19.26 -11.64
N HIS A 191 -0.81 18.49 -10.55
CA HIS A 191 0.36 17.65 -10.28
C HIS A 191 0.56 16.62 -11.38
N GLY A 192 1.82 16.28 -11.69
CA GLY A 192 2.16 15.34 -12.77
C GLY A 192 1.57 13.94 -12.63
N THR A 193 1.16 13.53 -11.44
CA THR A 193 0.46 12.25 -11.23
C THR A 193 -0.94 12.22 -11.85
N ASN A 194 -1.62 13.36 -11.95
CA ASN A 194 -2.97 13.45 -12.50
C ASN A 194 -3.04 12.98 -13.95
N PRO A 195 -2.26 13.57 -14.89
CA PRO A 195 -2.23 13.07 -16.27
C PRO A 195 -1.68 11.66 -16.37
N ALA A 196 -0.69 11.28 -15.54
CA ALA A 196 -0.13 9.93 -15.55
C ALA A 196 -1.20 8.88 -15.17
N SER A 197 -1.96 9.12 -14.10
CA SER A 197 -3.05 8.24 -13.67
C SER A 197 -4.16 8.14 -14.73
N ALA A 198 -4.49 9.25 -15.41
CA ALA A 198 -5.49 9.24 -16.48
C ALA A 198 -5.03 8.38 -17.68
N VAL A 199 -3.79 8.50 -18.10
CA VAL A 199 -3.22 7.67 -19.18
C VAL A 199 -3.20 6.19 -18.77
N MET A 200 -2.81 5.88 -17.55
CA MET A 200 -2.84 4.50 -17.02
C MET A 200 -4.24 3.91 -17.01
N ALA A 201 -5.27 4.72 -16.75
CA ALA A 201 -6.67 4.30 -16.82
C ALA A 201 -7.21 4.17 -18.27
N GLY A 202 -6.38 4.38 -19.29
CA GLY A 202 -6.76 4.30 -20.70
C GLY A 202 -7.52 5.54 -21.20
N MET A 203 -7.35 6.68 -20.53
CA MET A 203 -7.94 7.95 -20.95
C MET A 203 -6.97 8.80 -21.76
N LYS A 204 -7.50 9.68 -22.57
CA LYS A 204 -6.76 10.74 -23.27
C LYS A 204 -6.85 12.02 -22.46
N VAL A 205 -5.71 12.64 -22.21
CA VAL A 205 -5.63 13.89 -21.47
C VAL A 205 -5.76 15.06 -22.44
N VAL A 206 -6.67 15.97 -22.10
CA VAL A 206 -6.79 17.30 -22.73
C VAL A 206 -6.51 18.34 -21.66
N LEU A 207 -5.50 19.15 -21.90
CA LEU A 207 -5.10 20.19 -20.95
C LEU A 207 -6.04 21.40 -21.03
N VAL A 208 -6.37 21.94 -19.87
CA VAL A 208 -7.09 23.20 -19.69
C VAL A 208 -6.11 24.23 -19.17
N ASN A 209 -6.10 25.42 -19.77
CA ASN A 209 -5.21 26.50 -19.37
C ASN A 209 -5.52 27.01 -17.97
N CYS A 210 -4.53 27.63 -17.36
CA CYS A 210 -4.65 28.38 -16.11
C CYS A 210 -4.19 29.81 -16.30
N ASP A 211 -4.72 30.72 -15.50
CA ASP A 211 -4.25 32.11 -15.44
C ASP A 211 -2.88 32.21 -14.73
N ASP A 212 -2.29 33.42 -14.72
CA ASP A 212 -0.99 33.70 -14.10
C ASP A 212 -0.99 33.47 -12.56
N LYS A 213 -2.15 33.31 -11.96
CA LYS A 213 -2.30 33.01 -10.54
C LYS A 213 -2.53 31.52 -10.26
N GLY A 214 -2.58 30.68 -11.31
CA GLY A 214 -2.82 29.25 -11.23
C GLY A 214 -4.30 28.87 -11.15
N ASN A 215 -5.24 29.80 -11.29
CA ASN A 215 -6.65 29.47 -11.36
C ASN A 215 -6.99 28.90 -12.74
N ILE A 216 -7.96 28.00 -12.77
CA ILE A 216 -8.43 27.41 -14.04
C ILE A 216 -9.05 28.50 -14.89
N ASP A 217 -8.64 28.59 -16.16
CA ASP A 217 -9.30 29.41 -17.17
C ASP A 217 -10.66 28.78 -17.51
N VAL A 218 -11.73 29.42 -16.99
CA VAL A 218 -13.09 28.90 -17.13
C VAL A 218 -13.58 28.97 -18.58
N GLU A 219 -13.11 29.93 -19.36
CA GLU A 219 -13.50 30.04 -20.76
C GLU A 219 -12.82 28.95 -21.60
N ASP A 220 -11.53 28.67 -21.37
CA ASP A 220 -10.86 27.56 -22.01
C ASP A 220 -11.46 26.19 -21.56
N LEU A 221 -11.83 26.06 -20.28
CA LEU A 221 -12.52 24.86 -19.78
C LEU A 221 -13.83 24.60 -20.54
N LYS A 222 -14.66 25.66 -20.71
CA LYS A 222 -15.90 25.54 -21.47
C LYS A 222 -15.64 25.14 -22.91
N ALA A 223 -14.70 25.84 -23.57
CA ALA A 223 -14.34 25.56 -24.95
C ALA A 223 -13.88 24.10 -25.14
N ARG A 224 -13.02 23.58 -24.23
CA ARG A 224 -12.57 22.18 -24.27
C ARG A 224 -13.70 21.19 -24.00
N ALA A 225 -14.58 21.51 -23.07
CA ALA A 225 -15.73 20.68 -22.76
C ALA A 225 -16.72 20.59 -23.95
N GLU A 226 -16.93 21.68 -24.64
CA GLU A 226 -17.77 21.72 -25.85
C GLU A 226 -17.12 21.00 -27.03
N GLU A 227 -15.83 21.25 -27.28
CA GLU A 227 -15.04 20.61 -28.33
C GLU A 227 -15.09 19.08 -28.21
N HIS A 228 -15.02 18.57 -26.99
CA HIS A 228 -14.95 17.14 -26.71
C HIS A 228 -16.25 16.56 -26.13
N ALA A 229 -17.36 17.24 -26.18
CA ALA A 229 -18.62 16.85 -25.51
C ALA A 229 -19.03 15.40 -25.75
N GLY A 230 -18.84 14.89 -26.98
CA GLY A 230 -19.16 13.49 -27.33
C GLY A 230 -18.22 12.45 -26.73
N GLN A 231 -17.01 12.82 -26.35
CA GLN A 231 -15.97 11.93 -25.84
C GLN A 231 -15.56 12.22 -24.39
N LEU A 232 -16.13 13.29 -23.81
CA LEU A 232 -15.79 13.73 -22.45
C LEU A 232 -16.17 12.67 -21.42
N SER A 233 -15.20 12.26 -20.60
CA SER A 233 -15.36 11.31 -19.53
C SER A 233 -15.40 12.00 -18.17
N CYS A 234 -14.43 12.84 -17.87
CA CYS A 234 -14.30 13.49 -16.57
C CYS A 234 -13.50 14.80 -16.65
N LEU A 235 -13.65 15.59 -15.59
CA LEU A 235 -12.77 16.69 -15.23
C LEU A 235 -12.05 16.30 -13.93
N MET A 236 -10.73 16.43 -13.90
CA MET A 236 -9.91 16.16 -12.74
C MET A 236 -9.24 17.44 -12.27
N VAL A 237 -9.57 17.89 -11.07
CA VAL A 237 -9.04 19.11 -10.46
C VAL A 237 -8.39 18.81 -9.13
N THR A 238 -7.39 19.62 -8.76
CA THR A 238 -6.69 19.58 -7.48
C THR A 238 -6.70 20.99 -6.87
N TYR A 239 -6.84 21.08 -5.57
CA TYR A 239 -6.77 22.35 -4.83
C TYR A 239 -5.35 22.63 -4.37
#